data_b731f2668ab77850ac08c5a0bb430401
#
_entry.id   b731f2668ab77850ac08c5a0bb430401
#
_cell.length_a   1.000
_cell.length_b   1.000
_cell.length_c   1.000
_cell.angle_alpha   90.00
_cell.angle_beta   90.00
_cell.angle_gamma   90.00
#
_symmetry.space_group_name_H-M   'P 1'
#
loop_
_entity.id
_entity.type
_entity.pdbx_description
1 polymer ?
#
loop_
_entity_poly.entity_id
_entity_poly.type
_entity_poly.pdbx_seq_one_letter_code
_entity_poly.pdbx_strand_id
1 'polypeptide(L)'
;MAQSGIRSAAAGWRSKGIVRCPCCAAVLPWPGPGAKCASCGLGIMMLRGVPVLRRFKAGERLDYLDQCSSLPAMDTSKLGIPFVDEALASGRLVLELGAGNDACESPALVKTDAFLYSTNLACLADAHELPFADNAFDHVYSLAVFEHLHSPWAVAEEIRRILRPGGSVYVLTAFCQHVHGYPHHYFNMTDSGLRRLFDRFEAVECRESAFTSFREISAGIVGDAYQMVKAVRQATSRTQWRKKVRLLRLLYGMRAVM
;
A
#
# COMPACT_ATOMS: atom_id res chain seq x y z
N MET A 1 -10.63 -5.26 28.94
CA MET A 1 -11.80 -4.38 28.75
C MET A 1 -11.35 -3.04 28.17
N ALA A 2 -10.91 -2.98 26.90
CA ALA A 2 -10.48 -1.73 26.25
C ALA A 2 -10.79 -1.73 24.71
N GLN A 3 -11.90 -2.32 24.30
CA GLN A 3 -12.29 -2.39 22.87
C GLN A 3 -13.53 -1.56 22.51
N SER A 4 -14.13 -0.83 23.45
CA SER A 4 -15.40 -0.13 23.20
C SER A 4 -15.28 1.35 22.82
N GLY A 5 -14.10 1.99 22.97
CA GLY A 5 -13.93 3.43 22.73
C GLY A 5 -13.63 3.82 21.28
N ILE A 6 -12.98 2.95 20.51
CA ILE A 6 -12.43 3.29 19.18
C ILE A 6 -13.51 3.24 18.08
N ARG A 7 -14.60 2.52 18.28
CA ARG A 7 -15.67 2.35 17.28
C ARG A 7 -16.56 3.57 17.07
N SER A 8 -16.59 4.55 17.97
CA SER A 8 -17.53 5.68 17.88
C SER A 8 -17.04 6.88 17.07
N ALA A 9 -15.75 7.13 17.02
CA ALA A 9 -15.17 8.26 16.25
C ALA A 9 -15.16 8.02 14.72
N ALA A 10 -15.12 6.77 14.27
CA ALA A 10 -15.10 6.41 12.86
C ALA A 10 -16.47 6.48 12.14
N ALA A 11 -17.51 7.04 12.77
CA ALA A 11 -18.89 6.92 12.30
C ALA A 11 -19.25 7.89 11.14
N GLY A 12 -18.56 9.00 10.99
CA GLY A 12 -19.03 10.08 10.09
C GLY A 12 -19.04 9.72 8.60
N TRP A 13 -18.06 9.03 8.08
CA TRP A 13 -17.99 8.65 6.67
C TRP A 13 -18.80 7.37 6.34
N ARG A 14 -19.00 6.48 7.32
CA ARG A 14 -19.77 5.23 7.13
C ARG A 14 -21.23 5.47 6.74
N SER A 15 -21.81 6.58 7.20
CA SER A 15 -23.17 6.98 6.88
C SER A 15 -23.30 7.75 5.54
N LYS A 16 -22.18 8.12 4.91
CA LYS A 16 -22.20 8.96 3.68
C LYS A 16 -22.60 8.19 2.41
N GLY A 17 -22.87 6.88 2.48
CA GLY A 17 -23.28 6.08 1.31
C GLY A 17 -22.20 6.01 0.21
N ILE A 18 -20.94 6.13 0.57
CA ILE A 18 -19.82 6.12 -0.37
C ILE A 18 -19.38 4.71 -0.78
N VAL A 19 -19.79 3.69 -0.04
CA VAL A 19 -19.38 2.30 -0.30
C VAL A 19 -20.23 1.70 -1.41
N ARG A 20 -19.60 0.91 -2.25
CA ARG A 20 -20.21 0.19 -3.37
C ARG A 20 -20.06 -1.31 -3.21
N CYS A 21 -21.06 -2.03 -3.67
CA CYS A 21 -21.01 -3.48 -3.75
C CYS A 21 -19.92 -3.89 -4.77
N PRO A 22 -18.96 -4.76 -4.42
CA PRO A 22 -17.91 -5.17 -5.34
C PRO A 22 -18.44 -6.00 -6.52
N CYS A 23 -19.68 -6.50 -6.44
CA CYS A 23 -20.30 -7.28 -7.53
C CYS A 23 -21.05 -6.41 -8.53
N CYS A 24 -21.98 -5.55 -8.05
CA CYS A 24 -22.91 -4.83 -8.90
C CYS A 24 -22.82 -3.30 -8.81
N ALA A 25 -21.84 -2.78 -8.07
CA ALA A 25 -21.61 -1.35 -7.82
C ALA A 25 -22.79 -0.58 -7.17
N ALA A 26 -23.87 -1.26 -6.75
CA ALA A 26 -24.95 -0.62 -6.02
C ALA A 26 -24.44 -0.03 -4.68
N VAL A 27 -25.12 1.00 -4.20
CA VAL A 27 -24.83 1.56 -2.87
C VAL A 27 -24.95 0.47 -1.82
N LEU A 28 -23.91 0.32 -1.03
CA LEU A 28 -23.85 -0.62 0.07
C LEU A 28 -23.80 0.17 1.37
N PRO A 29 -24.78 0.03 2.26
CA PRO A 29 -24.64 0.51 3.63
C PRO A 29 -23.36 -0.08 4.24
N TRP A 30 -22.75 0.62 5.20
CA TRP A 30 -21.55 0.09 5.83
C TRP A 30 -21.80 -1.35 6.34
N PRO A 31 -21.08 -2.35 5.80
CA PRO A 31 -21.43 -3.74 6.06
C PRO A 31 -20.98 -4.17 7.46
N GLY A 32 -21.89 -4.83 8.17
CA GLY A 32 -21.62 -5.59 9.38
C GLY A 32 -21.61 -7.11 9.11
N PRO A 33 -21.40 -7.92 10.15
CA PRO A 33 -21.51 -9.37 10.04
C PRO A 33 -22.84 -9.82 9.45
N GLY A 34 -22.81 -10.72 8.46
CA GLY A 34 -24.00 -11.21 7.77
C GLY A 34 -24.64 -10.24 6.78
N ALA A 35 -24.03 -9.09 6.52
CA ALA A 35 -24.54 -8.13 5.54
C ALA A 35 -24.61 -8.73 4.14
N LYS A 36 -25.68 -8.37 3.38
CA LYS A 36 -25.87 -8.74 1.98
C LYS A 36 -26.19 -7.48 1.17
N CYS A 37 -25.73 -7.48 -0.06
CA CYS A 37 -26.13 -6.45 -1.01
C CYS A 37 -27.62 -6.61 -1.35
N ALA A 38 -28.41 -5.54 -1.18
CA ALA A 38 -29.83 -5.56 -1.46
C ALA A 38 -30.14 -5.75 -2.95
N SER A 39 -29.23 -5.33 -3.84
CA SER A 39 -29.45 -5.39 -5.30
C SER A 39 -29.10 -6.75 -5.92
N CYS A 40 -27.99 -7.39 -5.49
CA CYS A 40 -27.54 -8.64 -6.12
C CYS A 40 -27.47 -9.84 -5.16
N GLY A 41 -27.78 -9.64 -3.87
CA GLY A 41 -27.74 -10.70 -2.87
C GLY A 41 -26.33 -11.13 -2.41
N LEU A 42 -25.26 -10.51 -2.93
CA LEU A 42 -23.90 -10.84 -2.52
C LEU A 42 -23.74 -10.72 -1.00
N GLY A 43 -23.37 -11.82 -0.35
CA GLY A 43 -22.98 -11.82 1.06
C GLY A 43 -21.61 -11.19 1.24
N ILE A 44 -21.50 -10.26 2.19
CA ILE A 44 -20.23 -9.61 2.50
C ILE A 44 -19.47 -10.43 3.54
N MET A 45 -18.33 -10.94 3.15
CA MET A 45 -17.44 -11.69 4.04
C MET A 45 -16.74 -10.75 5.03
N MET A 46 -16.46 -11.28 6.22
CA MET A 46 -15.69 -10.57 7.24
C MET A 46 -14.44 -11.40 7.58
N LEU A 47 -13.29 -10.74 7.61
CA LEU A 47 -12.04 -11.34 8.06
C LEU A 47 -11.58 -10.60 9.32
N ARG A 48 -11.55 -11.28 10.47
CA ARG A 48 -11.26 -10.69 11.80
C ARG A 48 -12.04 -9.40 12.08
N GLY A 49 -13.31 -9.32 11.62
CA GLY A 49 -14.17 -8.15 11.82
C GLY A 49 -13.98 -7.04 10.77
N VAL A 50 -13.08 -7.20 9.81
CA VAL A 50 -12.89 -6.27 8.70
C VAL A 50 -13.66 -6.76 7.48
N PRO A 51 -14.53 -5.93 6.85
CA PRO A 51 -15.27 -6.34 5.66
C PRO A 51 -14.36 -6.52 4.45
N VAL A 52 -14.61 -7.57 3.69
CA VAL A 52 -13.90 -7.89 2.45
C VAL A 52 -14.71 -7.38 1.27
N LEU A 53 -14.32 -6.24 0.73
CA LEU A 53 -15.02 -5.52 -0.34
C LEU A 53 -14.24 -5.60 -1.65
N ARG A 54 -13.89 -6.83 -2.07
CA ARG A 54 -13.19 -7.10 -3.33
C ARG A 54 -13.75 -8.34 -4.00
N ARG A 55 -13.54 -8.45 -5.30
CA ARG A 55 -13.82 -9.70 -6.02
C ARG A 55 -12.71 -10.71 -5.77
N PHE A 56 -13.09 -11.97 -5.64
CA PHE A 56 -12.13 -13.07 -5.55
C PHE A 56 -11.83 -13.60 -6.95
N LYS A 57 -10.56 -13.87 -7.21
CA LYS A 57 -10.12 -14.62 -8.37
C LYS A 57 -10.44 -16.11 -8.17
N ALA A 58 -10.60 -16.85 -9.26
CA ALA A 58 -10.83 -18.28 -9.19
C ALA A 58 -9.68 -18.97 -8.43
N GLY A 59 -10.03 -19.74 -7.39
CA GLY A 59 -9.06 -20.45 -6.53
C GLY A 59 -8.42 -19.59 -5.42
N GLU A 60 -8.71 -18.31 -5.34
CA GLU A 60 -8.23 -17.46 -4.25
C GLU A 60 -8.95 -17.81 -2.94
N ARG A 61 -8.17 -17.94 -1.86
CA ARG A 61 -8.68 -18.33 -0.56
C ARG A 61 -8.68 -17.14 0.40
N LEU A 62 -9.70 -17.09 1.26
CA LEU A 62 -9.85 -16.01 2.24
C LEU A 62 -8.72 -16.00 3.29
N ASP A 63 -8.25 -17.17 3.71
CA ASP A 63 -7.16 -17.30 4.69
C ASP A 63 -5.81 -16.77 4.16
N TYR A 64 -5.61 -16.76 2.85
CA TYR A 64 -4.44 -16.17 2.22
C TYR A 64 -4.37 -14.64 2.42
N LEU A 65 -5.51 -14.00 2.61
CA LEU A 65 -5.56 -12.56 2.85
C LEU A 65 -5.13 -12.16 4.27
N ASP A 66 -5.12 -13.11 5.22
CA ASP A 66 -4.75 -12.83 6.61
C ASP A 66 -3.23 -12.83 6.79
N GLN A 67 -2.65 -11.65 6.82
CA GLN A 67 -1.22 -11.40 7.03
C GLN A 67 -0.96 -10.70 8.36
N CYS A 68 -1.93 -10.73 9.29
CA CYS A 68 -1.78 -10.14 10.62
C CYS A 68 -0.53 -10.67 11.32
N SER A 69 0.24 -9.79 11.93
CA SER A 69 1.48 -10.04 12.68
C SER A 69 2.78 -10.05 11.88
N SER A 70 2.77 -9.96 10.56
CA SER A 70 3.99 -10.06 9.75
C SER A 70 4.79 -8.76 9.65
N LEU A 71 4.18 -7.60 9.92
CA LEU A 71 4.82 -6.30 9.77
C LEU A 71 4.80 -5.49 11.08
N PRO A 72 5.88 -4.76 11.41
CA PRO A 72 5.84 -3.79 12.50
C PRO A 72 4.80 -2.70 12.20
N ALA A 73 4.17 -2.17 13.26
CA ALA A 73 3.28 -1.03 13.11
C ALA A 73 4.08 0.20 12.65
N MET A 74 3.57 0.87 11.65
CA MET A 74 4.02 2.19 11.21
C MET A 74 2.94 3.20 11.60
N ASP A 75 3.29 4.46 11.73
CA ASP A 75 2.34 5.54 12.00
C ASP A 75 2.63 6.66 10.99
N THR A 76 1.80 6.75 9.96
CA THR A 76 2.01 7.67 8.85
C THR A 76 1.96 9.13 9.28
N SER A 77 1.22 9.47 10.35
CA SER A 77 1.19 10.83 10.92
C SER A 77 2.53 11.27 11.54
N LYS A 78 3.45 10.33 11.76
CA LYS A 78 4.79 10.61 12.32
C LYS A 78 5.90 10.64 11.28
N LEU A 79 5.57 10.43 10.02
CA LEU A 79 6.56 10.43 8.94
C LEU A 79 6.99 11.85 8.50
N GLY A 80 6.27 12.89 8.92
CA GLY A 80 6.54 14.26 8.53
C GLY A 80 6.36 14.50 7.03
N ILE A 81 5.36 13.86 6.44
CA ILE A 81 4.97 14.07 5.05
C ILE A 81 3.97 15.21 5.01
N PRO A 82 4.32 16.42 4.53
CA PRO A 82 3.46 17.60 4.63
C PRO A 82 2.06 17.37 4.04
N PHE A 83 1.96 16.69 2.90
CA PHE A 83 0.68 16.37 2.30
C PHE A 83 -0.22 15.54 3.23
N VAL A 84 0.33 14.53 3.89
CA VAL A 84 -0.43 13.64 4.80
C VAL A 84 -0.88 14.44 6.03
N ASP A 85 0.02 15.24 6.59
CA ASP A 85 -0.26 16.05 7.78
C ASP A 85 -1.37 17.09 7.48
N GLU A 86 -1.29 17.77 6.34
CA GLU A 86 -2.30 18.74 5.90
C GLU A 86 -3.65 18.06 5.59
N ALA A 87 -3.63 16.92 4.88
CA ALA A 87 -4.84 16.17 4.56
C ALA A 87 -5.57 15.70 5.82
N LEU A 88 -4.83 15.14 6.80
CA LEU A 88 -5.40 14.69 8.07
C LEU A 88 -5.93 15.85 8.93
N ALA A 89 -5.24 16.99 8.92
CA ALA A 89 -5.65 18.18 9.65
C ALA A 89 -6.86 18.91 9.00
N SER A 90 -7.10 18.69 7.71
CA SER A 90 -8.16 19.39 6.96
C SER A 90 -9.58 19.08 7.43
N GLY A 91 -9.79 17.96 8.14
CA GLY A 91 -11.11 17.42 8.47
C GLY A 91 -11.91 16.90 7.28
N ARG A 92 -11.30 16.88 6.09
CA ARG A 92 -11.86 16.34 4.85
C ARG A 92 -11.65 14.85 4.76
N LEU A 93 -12.41 14.16 3.91
CA LEU A 93 -12.32 12.70 3.79
C LEU A 93 -11.07 12.27 3.04
N VAL A 94 -10.25 11.46 3.69
CA VAL A 94 -8.96 10.98 3.20
C VAL A 94 -9.01 9.47 3.03
N LEU A 95 -8.48 8.95 1.92
CA LEU A 95 -8.22 7.54 1.71
C LEU A 95 -6.72 7.27 1.81
N GLU A 96 -6.35 6.33 2.66
CA GLU A 96 -5.04 5.66 2.60
C GLU A 96 -5.17 4.36 1.81
N LEU A 97 -4.48 4.30 0.69
CA LEU A 97 -4.48 3.16 -0.20
C LEU A 97 -3.24 2.31 0.03
N GLY A 98 -3.44 1.05 0.45
CA GLY A 98 -2.35 0.15 0.84
C GLY A 98 -1.78 0.50 2.21
N ALA A 99 -2.66 0.59 3.22
CA ALA A 99 -2.29 1.05 4.55
C ALA A 99 -1.41 0.06 5.34
N GLY A 100 -1.32 -1.21 4.89
CA GLY A 100 -0.51 -2.20 5.59
C GLY A 100 -0.87 -2.34 7.06
N ASN A 101 0.11 -2.10 7.93
CA ASN A 101 -0.06 -2.06 9.38
C ASN A 101 0.10 -0.63 9.94
N ASP A 102 -0.54 0.36 9.28
CA ASP A 102 -0.52 1.73 9.76
C ASP A 102 -1.35 1.91 11.03
N ALA A 103 -0.75 2.51 12.06
CA ALA A 103 -1.38 2.80 13.34
C ALA A 103 -2.06 4.18 13.39
N CYS A 104 -1.90 5.01 12.35
CA CYS A 104 -2.53 6.33 12.30
C CYS A 104 -4.04 6.22 12.43
N GLU A 105 -4.64 7.06 13.24
CA GLU A 105 -6.08 7.13 13.44
C GLU A 105 -6.58 8.56 13.26
N SER A 106 -7.61 8.71 12.42
CA SER A 106 -8.33 9.97 12.26
C SER A 106 -9.80 9.66 11.93
N PRO A 107 -10.76 10.45 12.43
CA PRO A 107 -12.18 10.27 12.11
C PRO A 107 -12.49 10.41 10.63
N ALA A 108 -11.65 11.12 9.88
CA ALA A 108 -11.79 11.35 8.45
C ALA A 108 -10.94 10.41 7.58
N LEU A 109 -10.13 9.52 8.19
CA LEU A 109 -9.26 8.60 7.49
C LEU A 109 -9.95 7.26 7.23
N VAL A 110 -9.99 6.86 5.97
CA VAL A 110 -10.42 5.54 5.50
C VAL A 110 -9.17 4.77 5.08
N LYS A 111 -8.91 3.62 5.68
CA LYS A 111 -7.74 2.79 5.38
C LYS A 111 -8.14 1.52 4.64
N THR A 112 -7.50 1.24 3.52
CA THR A 112 -7.73 0.02 2.75
C THR A 112 -6.42 -0.67 2.41
N ASP A 113 -6.48 -1.99 2.29
CA ASP A 113 -5.38 -2.81 1.78
C ASP A 113 -5.94 -4.03 1.05
N ALA A 114 -5.13 -4.65 0.19
CA ALA A 114 -5.47 -5.92 -0.45
C ALA A 114 -5.38 -7.10 0.52
N PHE A 115 -4.57 -6.96 1.56
CA PHE A 115 -4.32 -7.96 2.61
C PHE A 115 -4.61 -7.39 4.00
N LEU A 116 -4.94 -8.28 4.93
CA LEU A 116 -5.19 -7.93 6.33
C LEU A 116 -3.89 -7.98 7.12
N TYR A 117 -3.16 -6.89 7.18
CA TYR A 117 -2.00 -6.75 8.08
C TYR A 117 -2.40 -6.26 9.47
N SER A 118 -3.50 -5.54 9.57
CA SER A 118 -4.05 -4.99 10.81
C SER A 118 -5.57 -4.96 10.77
N THR A 119 -6.22 -5.13 11.91
CA THR A 119 -7.67 -4.95 12.06
C THR A 119 -8.10 -3.47 12.10
N ASN A 120 -7.16 -2.56 11.96
CA ASN A 120 -7.35 -1.11 11.89
C ASN A 120 -7.77 -0.63 10.48
N LEU A 121 -7.94 -1.54 9.54
CA LEU A 121 -8.44 -1.25 8.20
C LEU A 121 -9.96 -0.98 8.21
N ALA A 122 -10.40 -0.09 7.34
CA ALA A 122 -11.82 0.07 7.05
C ALA A 122 -12.35 -1.15 6.29
N CYS A 123 -11.68 -1.55 5.22
CA CYS A 123 -12.02 -2.76 4.47
C CYS A 123 -10.81 -3.32 3.73
N LEU A 124 -10.89 -4.58 3.35
CA LEU A 124 -10.02 -5.16 2.33
C LEU A 124 -10.58 -4.83 0.95
N ALA A 125 -9.74 -4.25 0.09
CA ALA A 125 -10.10 -3.81 -1.25
C ALA A 125 -8.97 -4.05 -2.24
N ASP A 126 -9.31 -4.33 -3.50
CA ASP A 126 -8.36 -4.30 -4.60
C ASP A 126 -8.23 -2.86 -5.10
N ALA A 127 -7.02 -2.33 -5.14
CA ALA A 127 -6.75 -0.98 -5.63
C ALA A 127 -7.19 -0.77 -7.09
N HIS A 128 -7.21 -1.85 -7.88
CA HIS A 128 -7.64 -1.81 -9.28
C HIS A 128 -9.16 -1.69 -9.46
N GLU A 129 -9.94 -1.94 -8.40
CA GLU A 129 -11.41 -1.87 -8.40
C GLU A 129 -11.89 -1.45 -7.00
N LEU A 130 -11.74 -0.16 -6.69
CA LEU A 130 -12.05 0.37 -5.38
C LEU A 130 -13.56 0.38 -5.11
N PRO A 131 -14.01 -0.16 -3.96
CA PRO A 131 -15.42 -0.27 -3.62
C PRO A 131 -16.00 1.05 -3.11
N PHE A 132 -15.69 2.15 -3.78
CA PHE A 132 -16.14 3.48 -3.41
C PHE A 132 -16.84 4.19 -4.57
N ALA A 133 -17.72 5.11 -4.23
CA ALA A 133 -18.40 5.97 -5.18
C ALA A 133 -17.43 6.91 -5.90
N ASP A 134 -17.83 7.36 -7.07
CA ASP A 134 -17.21 8.50 -7.73
C ASP A 134 -17.28 9.73 -6.82
N ASN A 135 -16.24 10.55 -6.86
CA ASN A 135 -16.17 11.80 -6.10
C ASN A 135 -16.42 11.62 -4.58
N ALA A 136 -15.94 10.52 -4.00
CA ALA A 136 -16.14 10.21 -2.58
C ALA A 136 -15.13 10.91 -1.67
N PHE A 137 -13.88 11.05 -2.13
CA PHE A 137 -12.76 11.51 -1.30
C PHE A 137 -12.25 12.88 -1.71
N ASP A 138 -11.75 13.62 -0.74
CA ASP A 138 -11.08 14.90 -0.97
C ASP A 138 -9.58 14.71 -1.20
N HIS A 139 -8.99 13.73 -0.50
CA HIS A 139 -7.57 13.40 -0.60
C HIS A 139 -7.35 11.89 -0.65
N VAL A 140 -6.32 11.48 -1.38
CA VAL A 140 -5.83 10.09 -1.39
C VAL A 140 -4.33 10.12 -1.16
N TYR A 141 -3.80 9.21 -0.33
CA TYR A 141 -2.38 8.96 -0.31
C TYR A 141 -2.07 7.47 -0.35
N SER A 142 -0.90 7.14 -0.89
CA SER A 142 -0.42 5.77 -1.04
C SER A 142 1.10 5.74 -0.88
N LEU A 143 1.57 4.92 0.06
CA LEU A 143 2.98 4.85 0.42
C LEU A 143 3.52 3.43 0.18
N ALA A 144 4.50 3.30 -0.72
CA ALA A 144 5.15 2.03 -1.07
C ALA A 144 4.16 0.94 -1.52
N VAL A 145 3.29 1.28 -2.46
CA VAL A 145 2.25 0.37 -3.01
C VAL A 145 2.35 0.26 -4.52
N PHE A 146 2.62 1.36 -5.24
CA PHE A 146 2.55 1.39 -6.69
C PHE A 146 3.55 0.46 -7.37
N GLU A 147 4.68 0.18 -6.73
CA GLU A 147 5.65 -0.83 -7.16
C GLU A 147 5.11 -2.26 -7.14
N HIS A 148 4.07 -2.51 -6.35
CA HIS A 148 3.42 -3.82 -6.18
C HIS A 148 2.15 -4.00 -7.02
N LEU A 149 1.73 -2.97 -7.75
CA LEU A 149 0.54 -3.01 -8.59
C LEU A 149 0.88 -3.57 -9.97
N HIS A 150 0.16 -4.60 -10.40
CA HIS A 150 0.37 -5.18 -11.74
C HIS A 150 -0.11 -4.26 -12.87
N SER A 151 -1.05 -3.36 -12.58
CA SER A 151 -1.57 -2.36 -13.52
C SER A 151 -1.76 -1.01 -12.82
N PRO A 152 -0.65 -0.27 -12.55
CA PRO A 152 -0.73 1.00 -11.84
C PRO A 152 -1.55 2.06 -12.58
N TRP A 153 -1.67 1.97 -13.92
CA TRP A 153 -2.54 2.85 -14.72
C TRP A 153 -4.02 2.69 -14.35
N ALA A 154 -4.49 1.46 -14.16
CA ALA A 154 -5.86 1.22 -13.72
C ALA A 154 -6.12 1.81 -12.32
N VAL A 155 -5.12 1.72 -11.44
CA VAL A 155 -5.22 2.29 -10.09
C VAL A 155 -5.21 3.82 -10.13
N ALA A 156 -4.42 4.45 -10.99
CA ALA A 156 -4.44 5.90 -11.18
C ALA A 156 -5.83 6.39 -11.67
N GLU A 157 -6.48 5.64 -12.58
CA GLU A 157 -7.85 5.94 -13.01
C GLU A 157 -8.89 5.74 -11.89
N GLU A 158 -8.76 4.70 -11.09
CA GLU A 158 -9.62 4.48 -9.92
C GLU A 158 -9.47 5.61 -8.90
N ILE A 159 -8.24 6.05 -8.61
CA ILE A 159 -7.99 7.20 -7.75
C ILE A 159 -8.66 8.45 -8.33
N ARG A 160 -8.51 8.69 -9.63
CA ARG A 160 -9.14 9.83 -10.32
C ARG A 160 -10.67 9.75 -10.22
N ARG A 161 -11.27 8.57 -10.36
CA ARG A 161 -12.71 8.35 -10.26
C ARG A 161 -13.26 8.69 -8.87
N ILE A 162 -12.56 8.24 -7.83
CA ILE A 162 -13.03 8.41 -6.45
C ILE A 162 -12.72 9.79 -5.86
N LEU A 163 -11.78 10.53 -6.43
CA LEU A 163 -11.47 11.90 -6.01
C LEU A 163 -12.54 12.86 -6.49
N ARG A 164 -12.90 13.80 -5.63
CA ARG A 164 -13.74 14.94 -5.98
C ARG A 164 -13.00 15.87 -6.93
N PRO A 165 -13.74 16.64 -7.76
CA PRO A 165 -13.12 17.77 -8.46
C PRO A 165 -12.36 18.68 -7.49
N GLY A 166 -11.12 19.02 -7.82
CA GLY A 166 -10.21 19.76 -6.92
C GLY A 166 -9.61 18.93 -5.78
N GLY A 167 -9.88 17.64 -5.74
CA GLY A 167 -9.20 16.69 -4.84
C GLY A 167 -7.77 16.44 -5.24
N SER A 168 -6.96 15.94 -4.31
CA SER A 168 -5.53 15.72 -4.51
C SER A 168 -5.07 14.32 -4.12
N VAL A 169 -3.99 13.87 -4.76
CA VAL A 169 -3.35 12.59 -4.49
C VAL A 169 -1.87 12.75 -4.22
N TYR A 170 -1.36 11.99 -3.25
CA TYR A 170 0.06 11.85 -2.97
C TYR A 170 0.48 10.38 -3.11
N VAL A 171 1.52 10.13 -3.89
CA VAL A 171 2.07 8.79 -4.08
C VAL A 171 3.56 8.81 -3.79
N LEU A 172 3.98 7.94 -2.87
CA LEU A 172 5.38 7.59 -2.64
C LEU A 172 5.58 6.16 -3.13
N THR A 173 6.51 5.95 -4.06
CA THR A 173 6.78 4.62 -4.64
C THR A 173 8.27 4.38 -4.85
N ALA A 174 8.65 3.13 -5.03
CA ALA A 174 10.02 2.72 -5.17
C ALA A 174 10.67 3.30 -6.45
N PHE A 175 11.87 3.85 -6.27
CA PHE A 175 12.81 4.18 -7.33
C PHE A 175 14.16 3.58 -6.96
N CYS A 176 14.76 2.84 -7.90
CA CYS A 176 16.08 2.24 -7.71
C CYS A 176 16.21 1.32 -6.47
N GLN A 177 15.14 0.62 -6.12
CA GLN A 177 15.14 -0.37 -5.03
C GLN A 177 15.29 -1.78 -5.59
N HIS A 178 15.91 -2.68 -4.80
CA HIS A 178 15.95 -4.10 -5.13
C HIS A 178 14.54 -4.70 -5.07
N VAL A 179 14.36 -5.84 -5.74
CA VAL A 179 13.07 -6.57 -5.70
C VAL A 179 12.74 -6.92 -4.25
N HIS A 180 11.62 -6.43 -3.77
CA HIS A 180 11.16 -6.61 -2.40
C HIS A 180 9.62 -6.76 -2.36
N GLY A 181 9.09 -6.98 -1.17
CA GLY A 181 7.66 -7.05 -0.94
C GLY A 181 7.03 -8.37 -1.37
N TYR A 182 5.75 -8.50 -1.07
CA TYR A 182 4.99 -9.70 -1.31
C TYR A 182 3.59 -9.34 -1.81
N PRO A 183 3.05 -10.06 -2.80
CA PRO A 183 3.68 -11.19 -3.48
C PRO A 183 4.62 -10.79 -4.62
N HIS A 184 4.54 -9.57 -5.15
CA HIS A 184 5.25 -9.15 -6.35
C HIS A 184 5.76 -7.71 -6.24
N HIS A 185 6.90 -7.44 -6.87
CA HIS A 185 7.43 -6.11 -7.16
C HIS A 185 7.50 -5.98 -8.68
N TYR A 186 6.64 -5.17 -9.27
CA TYR A 186 6.51 -5.05 -10.72
C TYR A 186 7.32 -3.89 -11.29
N PHE A 187 7.39 -2.77 -10.56
CA PHE A 187 7.93 -1.52 -11.11
C PHE A 187 8.84 -0.79 -10.13
N ASN A 188 9.93 -0.25 -10.68
CA ASN A 188 10.65 0.87 -10.11
C ASN A 188 10.30 2.11 -10.93
N MET A 189 9.71 3.13 -10.34
CA MET A 189 9.12 4.25 -11.06
C MET A 189 10.07 5.45 -11.10
N THR A 190 10.36 5.93 -12.31
CA THR A 190 11.05 7.20 -12.50
C THR A 190 10.07 8.38 -12.37
N ASP A 191 10.57 9.59 -12.18
CA ASP A 191 9.80 10.83 -12.22
C ASP A 191 8.97 10.94 -13.53
N SER A 192 9.60 10.69 -14.68
CA SER A 192 8.90 10.68 -15.97
C SER A 192 7.81 9.61 -16.06
N GLY A 193 8.05 8.44 -15.47
CA GLY A 193 7.06 7.37 -15.37
C GLY A 193 5.85 7.78 -14.52
N LEU A 194 6.09 8.40 -13.35
CA LEU A 194 5.03 8.91 -12.49
C LEU A 194 4.22 10.04 -13.17
N ARG A 195 4.90 10.99 -13.81
CA ARG A 195 4.22 12.06 -14.57
C ARG A 195 3.32 11.48 -15.67
N ARG A 196 3.78 10.45 -16.37
CA ARG A 196 2.99 9.77 -17.38
C ARG A 196 1.83 8.99 -16.80
N LEU A 197 2.02 8.38 -15.62
CA LEU A 197 0.98 7.63 -14.93
C LEU A 197 -0.19 8.52 -14.49
N PHE A 198 0.12 9.76 -14.06
CA PHE A 198 -0.86 10.72 -13.57
C PHE A 198 -1.13 11.88 -14.57
N ASP A 199 -0.85 11.70 -15.87
CA ASP A 199 -0.99 12.75 -16.89
C ASP A 199 -2.44 13.24 -17.10
N ARG A 200 -3.43 12.54 -16.59
CA ARG A 200 -4.83 12.93 -16.59
C ARG A 200 -5.24 13.80 -15.39
N PHE A 201 -4.31 14.10 -14.49
CA PHE A 201 -4.51 15.06 -13.41
C PHE A 201 -4.09 16.45 -13.89
N GLU A 202 -4.76 17.48 -13.37
CA GLU A 202 -4.56 18.87 -13.81
C GLU A 202 -3.12 19.36 -13.57
N ALA A 203 -2.54 18.99 -12.43
CA ALA A 203 -1.16 19.31 -12.09
C ALA A 203 -0.46 18.08 -11.49
N VAL A 204 0.75 17.79 -11.97
CA VAL A 204 1.58 16.70 -11.46
C VAL A 204 2.94 17.25 -11.07
N GLU A 205 3.23 17.19 -9.78
CA GLU A 205 4.54 17.53 -9.24
C GLU A 205 5.25 16.23 -8.78
N CYS A 206 6.46 16.00 -9.25
CA CYS A 206 7.29 14.88 -8.82
C CYS A 206 8.57 15.43 -8.17
N ARG A 207 8.91 14.85 -7.03
CA ARG A 207 10.13 15.19 -6.27
C ARG A 207 10.77 13.91 -5.74
N GLU A 208 12.07 13.92 -5.58
CA GLU A 208 12.74 12.91 -4.77
C GLU A 208 12.27 13.07 -3.32
N SER A 209 11.89 11.99 -2.68
CA SER A 209 11.56 12.02 -1.26
C SER A 209 12.83 11.94 -0.42
N ALA A 210 12.77 12.47 0.80
CA ALA A 210 13.86 12.34 1.78
C ALA A 210 14.20 10.86 2.08
N PHE A 211 13.24 9.95 1.87
CA PHE A 211 13.42 8.50 2.06
C PHE A 211 14.08 7.80 0.87
N THR A 212 14.28 8.48 -0.27
CA THR A 212 14.82 7.91 -1.51
C THR A 212 16.00 8.71 -2.05
N SER A 213 16.73 9.42 -1.17
CA SER A 213 17.95 10.10 -1.57
C SER A 213 18.98 9.09 -2.10
N PHE A 214 19.79 9.49 -3.08
CA PHE A 214 20.88 8.64 -3.61
C PHE A 214 21.79 8.09 -2.50
N ARG A 215 21.98 8.86 -1.44
CA ARG A 215 22.75 8.44 -0.26
C ARG A 215 22.10 7.23 0.43
N GLU A 216 20.79 7.24 0.62
CA GLU A 216 20.07 6.16 1.30
C GLU A 216 19.92 4.93 0.42
N ILE A 217 19.64 5.13 -0.87
CA ILE A 217 19.64 4.05 -1.87
C ILE A 217 21.01 3.37 -1.91
N SER A 218 22.09 4.14 -2.01
CA SER A 218 23.44 3.58 -2.05
C SER A 218 23.83 2.90 -0.73
N ALA A 219 23.47 3.47 0.41
CA ALA A 219 23.67 2.84 1.72
C ALA A 219 22.91 1.53 1.87
N GLY A 220 21.65 1.47 1.36
CA GLY A 220 20.84 0.25 1.31
C GLY A 220 21.49 -0.83 0.46
N ILE A 221 21.89 -0.51 -0.77
CA ILE A 221 22.57 -1.44 -1.69
C ILE A 221 23.86 -1.99 -1.08
N VAL A 222 24.68 -1.12 -0.48
CA VAL A 222 25.92 -1.52 0.19
C VAL A 222 25.63 -2.36 1.42
N GLY A 223 24.60 -2.00 2.21
CA GLY A 223 24.15 -2.77 3.36
C GLY A 223 23.71 -4.18 2.99
N ASP A 224 22.87 -4.31 1.96
CA ASP A 224 22.40 -5.60 1.47
C ASP A 224 23.55 -6.46 0.91
N ALA A 225 24.44 -5.88 0.13
CA ALA A 225 25.63 -6.57 -0.35
C ALA A 225 26.50 -7.08 0.81
N TYR A 226 26.65 -6.26 1.86
CA TYR A 226 27.36 -6.66 3.08
C TYR A 226 26.66 -7.83 3.79
N GLN A 227 25.34 -7.78 3.96
CA GLN A 227 24.58 -8.88 4.59
C GLN A 227 24.63 -10.16 3.77
N MET A 228 24.52 -10.07 2.44
CA MET A 228 24.71 -11.24 1.54
C MET A 228 26.11 -11.85 1.69
N VAL A 229 27.15 -11.03 1.70
CA VAL A 229 28.54 -11.49 1.90
C VAL A 229 28.68 -12.15 3.27
N LYS A 230 28.13 -11.57 4.32
CA LYS A 230 28.13 -12.11 5.68
C LYS A 230 27.41 -13.47 5.76
N ALA A 231 26.20 -13.57 5.18
CA ALA A 231 25.43 -14.82 5.16
C ALA A 231 26.17 -15.94 4.40
N VAL A 232 26.71 -15.63 3.21
CA VAL A 232 27.51 -16.60 2.44
C VAL A 232 28.78 -17.01 3.18
N ARG A 233 29.42 -16.09 3.89
CA ARG A 233 30.62 -16.39 4.71
C ARG A 233 30.29 -17.30 5.89
N GLN A 234 29.15 -17.11 6.54
CA GLN A 234 28.68 -17.97 7.64
C GLN A 234 28.27 -19.36 7.17
N ALA A 235 27.65 -19.44 5.98
CA ALA A 235 27.16 -20.71 5.42
C ALA A 235 28.23 -21.55 4.71
N THR A 236 29.45 -21.02 4.53
CA THR A 236 30.52 -21.71 3.76
C THR A 236 31.81 -21.90 4.55
N SER A 237 32.42 -23.07 4.41
CA SER A 237 33.77 -23.28 4.94
C SER A 237 34.79 -22.31 4.33
N ARG A 238 35.88 -21.98 5.04
CA ARG A 238 36.93 -21.06 4.55
C ARG A 238 37.41 -21.38 3.12
N THR A 239 37.50 -22.68 2.79
CA THR A 239 37.95 -23.15 1.48
C THR A 239 36.93 -22.90 0.37
N GLN A 240 35.66 -23.16 0.66
CA GLN A 240 34.57 -22.91 -0.28
C GLN A 240 34.35 -21.41 -0.49
N TRP A 241 34.50 -20.58 0.54
CA TRP A 241 34.44 -19.14 0.46
C TRP A 241 35.51 -18.58 -0.50
N ARG A 242 36.77 -18.99 -0.32
CA ARG A 242 37.86 -18.55 -1.21
C ARG A 242 37.61 -18.90 -2.68
N LYS A 243 37.06 -20.09 -2.96
CA LYS A 243 36.72 -20.53 -4.32
C LYS A 243 35.59 -19.65 -4.90
N LYS A 244 34.53 -19.35 -4.14
CA LYS A 244 33.43 -18.49 -4.57
C LYS A 244 33.86 -17.05 -4.81
N VAL A 245 34.67 -16.47 -3.95
CA VAL A 245 35.23 -15.12 -4.14
C VAL A 245 36.10 -15.05 -5.37
N ARG A 246 36.92 -16.09 -5.65
CA ARG A 246 37.73 -16.15 -6.86
C ARG A 246 36.87 -16.24 -8.13
N LEU A 247 35.76 -16.98 -8.09
CA LEU A 247 34.81 -17.07 -9.19
C LEU A 247 34.09 -15.74 -9.45
N LEU A 248 33.64 -15.07 -8.40
CA LEU A 248 33.00 -13.74 -8.51
C LEU A 248 33.96 -12.69 -9.09
N ARG A 249 35.26 -12.73 -8.70
CA ARG A 249 36.30 -11.87 -9.30
C ARG A 249 36.48 -12.12 -10.79
N LEU A 250 36.42 -13.37 -11.21
CA LEU A 250 36.54 -13.74 -12.62
C LEU A 250 35.30 -13.32 -13.44
N LEU A 251 34.11 -13.52 -12.89
CA LEU A 251 32.86 -13.24 -13.59
C LEU A 251 32.53 -11.74 -13.66
N TYR A 252 32.85 -10.96 -12.63
CA TYR A 252 32.43 -9.56 -12.50
C TYR A 252 33.58 -8.56 -12.50
N GLY A 253 34.81 -8.98 -12.72
CA GLY A 253 35.96 -8.08 -12.73
C GLY A 253 36.21 -7.32 -11.41
N MET A 254 35.62 -7.78 -10.30
CA MET A 254 35.69 -7.11 -9.01
C MET A 254 37.12 -7.15 -8.46
N ARG A 255 37.80 -6.02 -8.38
CA ARG A 255 39.03 -5.87 -7.60
C ARG A 255 38.63 -5.80 -6.12
N ALA A 256 39.19 -6.69 -5.29
CA ALA A 256 38.99 -6.58 -3.84
C ALA A 256 39.72 -5.35 -3.35
N VAL A 257 38.96 -4.45 -2.75
CA VAL A 257 39.51 -3.53 -1.75
C VAL A 257 39.53 -4.33 -0.45
N MET A 258 40.73 -4.61 0.05
CA MET A 258 40.95 -5.21 1.37
C MET A 258 40.86 -4.11 2.41
#